data_210a8b4564d6ecb7d149047ef05791c5
#
_entry.id   210a8b4564d6ecb7d149047ef05791c5
#
_cell.length_a   1.000
_cell.length_b   1.000
_cell.length_c   1.000
_cell.angle_alpha   90.00
_cell.angle_beta   90.00
_cell.angle_gamma   90.00
#
_symmetry.space_group_name_H-M   'P 1'
#
loop_
_entity.id
_entity.type
_entity.pdbx_description
1 polymer ?
#
loop_
_entity_poly.entity_id
_entity_poly.type
_entity_poly.pdbx_seq_one_letter_code
_entity_poly.pdbx_strand_id
1 'polypeptide(L)'
;MQLPKSEQLNIASLSRLFDNKAECYKLFWFQAILNHVCKGQQEIRFEELIDDMIANAWYMVTEYHLNLGPRDKLEEAVNYISSVTAMLPNVKQQEIRNWLQSSTDSAVTRYKRILTLNVPFRLQAPFLDSFRGDTWNCGARELAGRINRQDQLMYYFTEYDGLDTRIRIVPEWMEYLKRNQEILRGWIQYHMIVYLQRRNPSVPGISDKLYPPQERKLEKVKKYWKLLSELAPIHEIYGENRLAPENISIDHFVPWSYVAHDEFWNLHPTTRAINSSKSNRLPEWELYFPRFAGLEYLSYQMMWKYEAVRNEFKKCAREHLNNPEIGHRLYREGLGAEEFTQMLREVVYPIYCSAKTCGFSSWEYVPGEYEPGEHEPGLRQVSGDLLCPVNGCAFPEDGETLFKVAERK
;
A
#
# COMPACT_ATOMS: atom_id res chain seq x y z
N MET A 1 -21.48 13.67 -4.69
CA MET A 1 -20.88 14.76 -3.85
C MET A 1 -21.12 16.08 -4.57
N GLN A 2 -21.62 17.10 -3.90
CA GLN A 2 -21.88 18.40 -4.50
C GLN A 2 -20.70 19.33 -4.20
N LEU A 3 -20.06 19.87 -5.25
CA LEU A 3 -18.96 20.82 -5.08
C LEU A 3 -19.47 22.19 -4.63
N PRO A 4 -18.65 23.02 -3.96
CA PRO A 4 -19.02 24.37 -3.54
C PRO A 4 -19.47 25.22 -4.73
N LYS A 5 -20.53 25.99 -4.55
CA LYS A 5 -21.10 26.86 -5.59
C LYS A 5 -20.20 28.08 -5.89
N SER A 6 -20.27 28.54 -7.11
CA SER A 6 -19.74 29.83 -7.55
C SER A 6 -20.74 30.48 -8.52
N GLU A 7 -20.90 31.76 -8.44
CA GLU A 7 -21.75 32.51 -9.39
C GLU A 7 -21.01 32.86 -10.69
N GLN A 8 -19.69 32.88 -10.63
CA GLN A 8 -18.81 33.27 -11.75
C GLN A 8 -18.30 32.08 -12.58
N LEU A 9 -18.30 30.87 -12.00
CA LEU A 9 -17.68 29.69 -12.59
C LEU A 9 -18.69 28.58 -12.89
N ASN A 10 -18.49 27.89 -13.99
CA ASN A 10 -19.31 26.73 -14.36
C ASN A 10 -18.95 25.50 -13.52
N ILE A 11 -19.44 25.47 -12.26
CA ILE A 11 -19.23 24.34 -11.34
C ILE A 11 -19.92 23.07 -11.81
N ALA A 12 -20.99 23.20 -12.59
CA ALA A 12 -21.67 22.03 -13.19
C ALA A 12 -20.70 21.28 -14.15
N SER A 13 -19.95 21.98 -14.98
CA SER A 13 -18.93 21.36 -15.84
C SER A 13 -17.76 20.80 -15.03
N LEU A 14 -17.30 21.49 -13.98
CA LEU A 14 -16.28 20.95 -13.07
C LEU A 14 -16.73 19.62 -12.44
N SER A 15 -17.96 19.54 -11.95
CA SER A 15 -18.48 18.32 -11.30
C SER A 15 -18.54 17.10 -12.23
N ARG A 16 -18.57 17.31 -13.55
CA ARG A 16 -18.60 16.26 -14.58
C ARG A 16 -17.22 15.86 -15.10
N LEU A 17 -16.10 16.41 -14.58
CA LEU A 17 -14.75 16.08 -15.07
C LEU A 17 -14.48 14.58 -15.10
N PHE A 18 -15.01 13.87 -14.12
CA PHE A 18 -14.77 12.44 -13.91
C PHE A 18 -15.93 11.51 -14.31
N ASP A 19 -16.98 12.02 -14.97
CA ASP A 19 -18.09 11.17 -15.42
C ASP A 19 -17.64 10.16 -16.50
N ASN A 20 -16.84 10.63 -17.45
CA ASN A 20 -16.29 9.80 -18.53
C ASN A 20 -14.78 9.63 -18.31
N LYS A 21 -14.39 8.60 -17.56
CA LYS A 21 -13.01 8.19 -17.36
C LYS A 21 -12.80 6.76 -17.83
N ALA A 22 -12.24 6.61 -19.03
CA ALA A 22 -11.78 5.31 -19.51
C ALA A 22 -10.53 4.88 -18.75
N GLU A 23 -9.62 5.83 -18.50
CA GLU A 23 -8.35 5.65 -17.80
C GLU A 23 -8.21 6.63 -16.63
N CYS A 24 -7.20 6.41 -15.76
CA CYS A 24 -6.97 7.19 -14.55
C CYS A 24 -6.47 8.63 -14.81
N TYR A 25 -6.00 8.94 -16.02
CA TYR A 25 -5.23 10.16 -16.32
C TYR A 25 -5.90 11.46 -15.90
N LYS A 26 -7.23 11.59 -16.04
CA LYS A 26 -7.95 12.80 -15.63
C LYS A 26 -7.85 13.06 -14.11
N LEU A 27 -7.83 11.99 -13.31
CA LEU A 27 -7.71 12.08 -11.87
C LEU A 27 -6.33 12.61 -11.48
N PHE A 28 -5.27 12.01 -12.01
CA PHE A 28 -3.90 12.43 -11.73
C PHE A 28 -3.56 13.80 -12.30
N TRP A 29 -4.03 14.13 -13.51
CA TRP A 29 -3.80 15.42 -14.14
C TRP A 29 -4.46 16.55 -13.34
N PHE A 30 -5.71 16.39 -12.93
CA PHE A 30 -6.40 17.40 -12.13
C PHE A 30 -5.80 17.52 -10.72
N GLN A 31 -5.35 16.42 -10.14
CA GLN A 31 -4.61 16.42 -8.87
C GLN A 31 -3.29 17.21 -9.01
N ALA A 32 -2.55 17.03 -10.10
CA ALA A 32 -1.34 17.78 -10.38
C ALA A 32 -1.64 19.29 -10.54
N ILE A 33 -2.66 19.67 -11.32
CA ILE A 33 -3.10 21.06 -11.42
C ILE A 33 -3.39 21.66 -10.03
N LEU A 34 -4.18 20.96 -9.21
CA LEU A 34 -4.53 21.43 -7.88
C LEU A 34 -3.29 21.63 -7.00
N ASN A 35 -2.31 20.73 -7.07
CA ASN A 35 -1.05 20.83 -6.32
C ASN A 35 -0.26 22.08 -6.70
N HIS A 36 -0.13 22.39 -8.00
CA HIS A 36 0.58 23.57 -8.49
C HIS A 36 -0.17 24.87 -8.17
N VAL A 37 -1.48 24.87 -8.34
CA VAL A 37 -2.34 26.01 -8.00
C VAL A 37 -2.24 26.34 -6.50
N CYS A 38 -2.23 25.34 -5.62
CA CYS A 38 -2.07 25.56 -4.17
C CYS A 38 -0.70 26.15 -3.80
N LYS A 39 0.34 25.90 -4.59
CA LYS A 39 1.66 26.53 -4.46
C LYS A 39 1.71 27.96 -5.04
N GLY A 40 0.64 28.42 -5.67
CA GLY A 40 0.54 29.77 -6.27
C GLY A 40 0.95 29.85 -7.73
N GLN A 41 1.23 28.74 -8.39
CA GLN A 41 1.66 28.70 -9.77
C GLN A 41 0.43 28.81 -10.70
N GLN A 42 0.39 29.85 -11.51
CA GLN A 42 -0.69 30.09 -12.46
C GLN A 42 -0.38 29.51 -13.84
N GLU A 43 0.87 29.52 -14.25
CA GLU A 43 1.34 28.96 -15.51
C GLU A 43 2.19 27.73 -15.24
N ILE A 44 1.81 26.58 -15.84
CA ILE A 44 2.36 25.27 -15.52
C ILE A 44 2.72 24.56 -16.81
N ARG A 45 3.95 24.00 -16.89
CA ARG A 45 4.38 23.19 -18.03
C ARG A 45 3.76 21.81 -17.99
N PHE A 46 3.55 21.21 -19.17
CA PHE A 46 3.10 19.81 -19.27
C PHE A 46 4.05 18.84 -18.55
N GLU A 47 5.34 19.06 -18.71
CA GLU A 47 6.34 18.23 -18.06
C GLU A 47 6.18 18.21 -16.54
N GLU A 48 5.97 19.38 -15.90
CA GLU A 48 5.77 19.49 -14.47
C GLU A 48 4.50 18.74 -14.01
N LEU A 49 3.41 18.83 -14.78
CA LEU A 49 2.17 18.10 -14.47
C LEU A 49 2.33 16.59 -14.61
N ILE A 50 3.10 16.13 -15.60
CA ILE A 50 3.35 14.70 -15.80
C ILE A 50 4.30 14.16 -14.73
N ASP A 51 5.32 14.91 -14.34
CA ASP A 51 6.19 14.54 -13.23
C ASP A 51 5.40 14.38 -11.93
N ASP A 52 4.43 15.27 -11.69
CA ASP A 52 3.49 15.14 -10.56
C ASP A 52 2.57 13.92 -10.71
N MET A 53 2.07 13.60 -11.91
CA MET A 53 1.27 12.39 -12.13
C MET A 53 2.05 11.13 -11.78
N ILE A 54 3.29 11.02 -12.25
CA ILE A 54 4.18 9.88 -11.97
C ILE A 54 4.46 9.78 -10.47
N ALA A 55 4.83 10.90 -9.83
CA ALA A 55 5.11 10.94 -8.41
C ALA A 55 3.88 10.60 -7.53
N ASN A 56 2.67 11.01 -7.95
CA ASN A 56 1.42 10.69 -7.25
C ASN A 56 1.01 9.22 -7.42
N ALA A 57 1.32 8.60 -8.56
CA ALA A 57 1.03 7.19 -8.81
C ALA A 57 2.08 6.24 -8.21
N TRP A 58 3.26 6.73 -7.87
CA TRP A 58 4.43 5.94 -7.49
C TRP A 58 4.13 4.92 -6.40
N TYR A 59 3.68 5.37 -5.24
CA TYR A 59 3.50 4.51 -4.07
C TYR A 59 2.48 3.39 -4.33
N MET A 60 1.33 3.72 -4.88
CA MET A 60 0.26 2.74 -5.12
C MET A 60 0.63 1.68 -6.18
N VAL A 61 1.50 2.02 -7.13
CA VAL A 61 1.97 1.09 -8.16
C VAL A 61 3.14 0.26 -7.67
N THR A 62 4.14 0.88 -7.04
CA THR A 62 5.38 0.19 -6.64
C THR A 62 5.24 -0.64 -5.36
N GLU A 63 4.43 -0.18 -4.39
CA GLU A 63 4.21 -0.87 -3.13
C GLU A 63 3.06 -1.89 -3.20
N TYR A 64 1.94 -1.47 -3.79
CA TYR A 64 0.71 -2.28 -3.77
C TYR A 64 0.39 -2.96 -5.09
N HIS A 65 1.19 -2.73 -6.13
CA HIS A 65 0.98 -3.28 -7.48
C HIS A 65 -0.44 -3.02 -8.00
N LEU A 66 -1.02 -1.84 -7.69
CA LEU A 66 -2.35 -1.51 -8.15
C LEU A 66 -2.34 -1.32 -9.68
N ASN A 67 -3.28 -1.99 -10.33
CA ASN A 67 -3.56 -1.82 -11.74
C ASN A 67 -4.30 -0.49 -11.96
N LEU A 68 -3.73 0.41 -12.74
CA LEU A 68 -4.32 1.70 -13.10
C LEU A 68 -5.23 1.61 -14.32
N GLY A 69 -5.17 0.51 -15.09
CA GLY A 69 -6.00 0.28 -16.27
C GLY A 69 -5.33 -0.67 -17.26
N PRO A 70 -6.10 -1.29 -18.15
CA PRO A 70 -5.52 -2.17 -19.17
C PRO A 70 -4.65 -1.35 -20.14
N ARG A 71 -3.34 -1.64 -20.16
CA ARG A 71 -2.32 -0.93 -20.95
C ARG A 71 -2.17 0.56 -20.56
N ASP A 72 -2.33 0.86 -19.28
CA ASP A 72 -2.17 2.20 -18.75
C ASP A 72 -0.71 2.66 -18.84
N LYS A 73 -0.48 3.78 -19.54
CA LYS A 73 0.88 4.28 -19.78
C LYS A 73 1.50 4.98 -18.59
N LEU A 74 0.71 5.41 -17.61
CA LEU A 74 1.22 5.94 -16.36
C LEU A 74 1.76 4.80 -15.47
N GLU A 75 1.02 3.68 -15.39
CA GLU A 75 1.49 2.47 -14.72
C GLU A 75 2.77 1.92 -15.37
N GLU A 76 2.79 1.81 -16.70
CA GLU A 76 3.99 1.37 -17.43
C GLU A 76 5.19 2.28 -17.18
N ALA A 77 4.99 3.61 -17.15
CA ALA A 77 6.04 4.58 -16.85
C ALA A 77 6.60 4.40 -15.43
N VAL A 78 5.73 4.28 -14.42
CA VAL A 78 6.12 4.07 -13.02
C VAL A 78 6.91 2.77 -12.87
N ASN A 79 6.41 1.66 -13.43
CA ASN A 79 7.08 0.35 -13.39
C ASN A 79 8.45 0.39 -14.07
N TYR A 80 8.55 1.04 -15.23
CA TYR A 80 9.84 1.22 -15.92
C TYR A 80 10.82 2.00 -15.04
N ILE A 81 10.41 3.17 -14.53
CA ILE A 81 11.28 4.01 -13.69
C ILE A 81 11.71 3.25 -12.43
N SER A 82 10.81 2.52 -11.81
CA SER A 82 11.13 1.67 -10.65
C SER A 82 12.17 0.61 -10.99
N SER A 83 12.12 0.02 -12.19
CA SER A 83 13.07 -1.01 -12.61
C SER A 83 14.47 -0.50 -12.93
N VAL A 84 14.60 0.78 -13.32
CA VAL A 84 15.91 1.40 -13.66
C VAL A 84 16.48 2.26 -12.54
N THR A 85 15.78 2.37 -11.41
CA THR A 85 16.23 3.13 -10.25
C THR A 85 16.25 2.24 -9.00
N ALA A 86 17.04 2.63 -8.01
CA ALA A 86 17.02 2.00 -6.68
C ALA A 86 16.03 2.69 -5.71
N MET A 87 15.04 3.43 -6.23
CA MET A 87 14.10 4.17 -5.40
C MET A 87 13.15 3.21 -4.69
N LEU A 88 13.02 3.37 -3.37
CA LEU A 88 12.06 2.61 -2.58
C LEU A 88 10.62 3.11 -2.84
N PRO A 89 9.60 2.25 -2.64
CA PRO A 89 8.21 2.66 -2.80
C PRO A 89 7.81 3.88 -1.96
N ASN A 90 8.33 4.00 -0.75
CA ASN A 90 8.05 5.10 0.19
C ASN A 90 8.96 6.32 0.04
N VAL A 91 9.72 6.42 -1.07
CA VAL A 91 10.55 7.59 -1.37
C VAL A 91 9.69 8.87 -1.43
N LYS A 92 10.25 9.99 -1.01
CA LYS A 92 9.53 11.27 -1.06
C LYS A 92 9.24 11.66 -2.51
N GLN A 93 8.01 12.10 -2.77
CA GLN A 93 7.60 12.54 -4.11
C GLN A 93 8.54 13.59 -4.73
N GLN A 94 9.17 14.44 -3.91
CA GLN A 94 10.11 15.43 -4.41
C GLN A 94 11.39 14.81 -5.00
N GLU A 95 11.85 13.70 -4.44
CA GLU A 95 13.02 12.98 -4.97
C GLU A 95 12.71 12.36 -6.33
N ILE A 96 11.49 11.81 -6.50
CA ILE A 96 11.02 11.30 -7.79
C ILE A 96 11.00 12.43 -8.83
N ARG A 97 10.43 13.60 -8.48
CA ARG A 97 10.40 14.76 -9.40
C ARG A 97 11.80 15.22 -9.77
N ASN A 98 12.70 15.33 -8.80
CA ASN A 98 14.09 15.75 -9.05
C ASN A 98 14.80 14.78 -10.02
N TRP A 99 14.60 13.48 -9.83
CA TRP A 99 15.14 12.47 -10.74
C TRP A 99 14.53 12.60 -12.14
N LEU A 100 13.21 12.75 -12.26
CA LEU A 100 12.51 12.92 -13.54
C LEU A 100 12.99 14.14 -14.33
N GLN A 101 13.29 15.24 -13.63
CA GLN A 101 13.79 16.49 -14.23
C GLN A 101 15.26 16.37 -14.66
N SER A 102 16.06 15.56 -13.98
CA SER A 102 17.47 15.36 -14.32
C SER A 102 17.71 14.20 -15.27
N SER A 103 16.69 13.36 -15.52
CA SER A 103 16.83 12.15 -16.33
C SER A 103 17.01 12.48 -17.81
N THR A 104 18.04 11.88 -18.42
CA THR A 104 18.28 11.91 -19.86
C THR A 104 17.81 10.65 -20.59
N ASP A 105 17.10 9.77 -19.87
CA ASP A 105 16.59 8.52 -20.43
C ASP A 105 15.52 8.76 -21.50
N SER A 106 15.78 8.26 -22.70
CA SER A 106 14.90 8.42 -23.86
C SER A 106 13.55 7.70 -23.67
N ALA A 107 13.52 6.58 -22.93
CA ALA A 107 12.28 5.86 -22.64
C ALA A 107 11.39 6.68 -21.68
N VAL A 108 11.97 7.31 -20.67
CA VAL A 108 11.25 8.23 -19.76
C VAL A 108 10.66 9.39 -20.54
N THR A 109 11.45 10.03 -21.42
CA THR A 109 10.96 11.11 -22.28
C THR A 109 9.82 10.65 -23.20
N ARG A 110 9.90 9.43 -23.75
CA ARG A 110 8.83 8.84 -24.56
C ARG A 110 7.55 8.64 -23.74
N TYR A 111 7.63 8.10 -22.52
CA TYR A 111 6.45 7.96 -21.65
C TYR A 111 5.83 9.30 -21.31
N LYS A 112 6.63 10.30 -20.94
CA LYS A 112 6.13 11.67 -20.70
C LYS A 112 5.37 12.20 -21.92
N ARG A 113 5.90 12.07 -23.13
CA ARG A 113 5.22 12.52 -24.36
C ARG A 113 3.90 11.80 -24.62
N ILE A 114 3.82 10.49 -24.39
CA ILE A 114 2.58 9.73 -24.55
C ILE A 114 1.49 10.25 -23.62
N LEU A 115 1.84 10.58 -22.38
CA LEU A 115 0.89 11.10 -21.38
C LEU A 115 0.33 12.49 -21.75
N THR A 116 0.99 13.26 -22.66
CA THR A 116 0.47 14.55 -23.12
C THR A 116 -0.57 14.44 -24.24
N LEU A 117 -0.76 13.26 -24.85
CA LEU A 117 -1.53 13.15 -26.10
C LEU A 117 -3.03 13.43 -25.93
N ASN A 118 -3.62 13.11 -24.79
CA ASN A 118 -5.07 13.16 -24.64
C ASN A 118 -5.52 13.98 -23.41
N VAL A 119 -4.97 13.70 -22.23
CA VAL A 119 -5.52 14.22 -20.97
C VAL A 119 -5.53 15.75 -20.88
N PRO A 120 -4.54 16.50 -21.40
CA PRO A 120 -4.55 17.97 -21.31
C PRO A 120 -5.78 18.59 -21.99
N PHE A 121 -6.24 17.96 -23.06
CA PHE A 121 -7.38 18.43 -23.85
C PHE A 121 -8.69 17.85 -23.33
N ARG A 122 -8.72 16.56 -23.07
CA ARG A 122 -9.93 15.82 -22.69
C ARG A 122 -10.39 16.07 -21.26
N LEU A 123 -9.54 16.60 -20.37
CA LEU A 123 -9.98 17.02 -19.04
C LEU A 123 -11.07 18.08 -19.16
N GLN A 124 -10.90 19.08 -20.03
CA GLN A 124 -11.83 20.18 -20.20
C GLN A 124 -13.07 19.81 -21.06
N ALA A 125 -13.23 18.57 -21.50
CA ALA A 125 -14.37 18.17 -22.32
C ALA A 125 -15.76 18.58 -21.76
N PRO A 126 -16.04 18.56 -20.43
CA PRO A 126 -17.31 19.04 -19.90
C PRO A 126 -17.58 20.55 -20.07
N PHE A 127 -16.54 21.35 -20.38
CA PHE A 127 -16.68 22.77 -20.69
C PHE A 127 -16.83 23.03 -22.19
N LEU A 128 -16.77 21.99 -23.03
CA LEU A 128 -16.70 22.07 -24.47
C LEU A 128 -17.93 21.40 -25.09
N ASP A 129 -19.12 21.91 -24.79
CA ASP A 129 -20.38 21.31 -25.22
C ASP A 129 -20.52 21.25 -26.77
N SER A 130 -19.83 22.13 -27.49
CA SER A 130 -19.79 22.16 -28.97
C SER A 130 -18.85 21.11 -29.59
N PHE A 131 -17.94 20.49 -28.79
CA PHE A 131 -16.94 19.55 -29.32
C PHE A 131 -17.49 18.14 -29.37
N ARG A 132 -17.83 17.67 -30.59
CA ARG A 132 -18.34 16.31 -30.84
C ARG A 132 -17.64 15.68 -32.03
N GLY A 133 -17.54 14.35 -32.04
CA GLY A 133 -17.03 13.58 -33.16
C GLY A 133 -15.67 14.09 -33.68
N ASP A 134 -15.62 14.46 -34.95
CA ASP A 134 -14.39 14.84 -35.65
C ASP A 134 -13.73 16.13 -35.13
N THR A 135 -14.42 16.94 -34.34
CA THR A 135 -13.80 18.15 -33.74
C THR A 135 -12.56 17.78 -32.90
N TRP A 136 -12.53 16.59 -32.34
CA TRP A 136 -11.42 16.07 -31.55
C TRP A 136 -10.31 15.43 -32.40
N ASN A 137 -10.58 15.13 -33.68
CA ASN A 137 -9.68 14.38 -34.56
C ASN A 137 -8.80 15.34 -35.38
N CYS A 138 -7.92 16.07 -34.71
CA CYS A 138 -6.93 16.93 -35.35
C CYS A 138 -5.60 16.89 -34.60
N GLY A 139 -4.55 17.49 -35.17
CA GLY A 139 -3.25 17.59 -34.51
C GLY A 139 -3.33 18.33 -33.16
N ALA A 140 -2.49 17.96 -32.22
CA ALA A 140 -2.54 18.51 -30.84
C ALA A 140 -2.40 20.04 -30.80
N ARG A 141 -1.55 20.64 -31.62
CA ARG A 141 -1.40 22.11 -31.75
C ARG A 141 -2.69 22.76 -32.27
N GLU A 142 -3.32 22.16 -33.26
CA GLU A 142 -4.59 22.64 -33.78
C GLU A 142 -5.71 22.49 -32.78
N LEU A 143 -5.75 21.38 -32.06
CA LEU A 143 -6.73 21.13 -31.00
C LEU A 143 -6.60 22.14 -29.86
N ALA A 144 -5.37 22.46 -29.42
CA ALA A 144 -5.12 23.53 -28.45
C ALA A 144 -5.67 24.88 -28.94
N GLY A 145 -5.43 25.22 -30.22
CA GLY A 145 -5.95 26.44 -30.83
C GLY A 145 -7.48 26.48 -30.91
N ARG A 146 -8.14 25.35 -31.21
CA ARG A 146 -9.61 25.23 -31.23
C ARG A 146 -10.20 25.39 -29.84
N ILE A 147 -9.59 24.77 -28.83
CA ILE A 147 -10.02 24.86 -27.44
C ILE A 147 -9.87 26.30 -26.95
N ASN A 148 -8.72 26.94 -27.21
CA ASN A 148 -8.47 28.33 -26.79
C ASN A 148 -9.45 29.38 -27.35
N ARG A 149 -10.23 29.06 -28.37
CA ARG A 149 -11.29 29.93 -28.91
C ARG A 149 -12.62 29.81 -28.16
N GLN A 150 -12.69 28.88 -27.20
CA GLN A 150 -13.90 28.70 -26.39
C GLN A 150 -13.81 29.53 -25.13
N ASP A 151 -14.96 29.96 -24.63
CA ASP A 151 -15.10 30.70 -23.39
C ASP A 151 -15.26 29.76 -22.17
N GLN A 152 -15.10 30.36 -20.97
CA GLN A 152 -15.38 29.70 -19.69
C GLN A 152 -14.57 28.44 -19.39
N LEU A 153 -13.36 28.31 -19.92
CA LEU A 153 -12.44 27.23 -19.66
C LEU A 153 -11.80 27.38 -18.27
N MET A 154 -11.30 26.26 -17.73
CA MET A 154 -10.50 26.28 -16.52
C MET A 154 -9.08 26.79 -16.79
N TYR A 155 -8.51 26.42 -17.93
CA TYR A 155 -7.20 26.87 -18.37
C TYR A 155 -7.12 26.99 -19.90
N TYR A 156 -6.17 27.79 -20.35
CA TYR A 156 -5.82 27.99 -21.75
C TYR A 156 -4.39 27.54 -22.03
N PHE A 157 -4.12 27.08 -23.23
CA PHE A 157 -2.77 26.75 -23.69
C PHE A 157 -2.08 28.04 -24.14
N THR A 158 -0.95 28.41 -23.51
CA THR A 158 -0.25 29.66 -23.84
C THR A 158 0.72 29.49 -24.99
N GLU A 159 1.42 28.36 -25.01
CA GLU A 159 2.36 27.97 -26.04
C GLU A 159 2.29 26.47 -26.22
N TYR A 160 2.28 25.97 -27.44
CA TYR A 160 2.26 24.55 -27.72
C TYR A 160 3.60 24.09 -28.30
N ASP A 161 4.41 23.42 -27.47
CA ASP A 161 5.71 22.85 -27.83
C ASP A 161 5.98 21.54 -27.05
N GLY A 162 5.30 20.47 -27.41
CA GLY A 162 5.51 19.16 -26.80
C GLY A 162 5.42 19.16 -25.27
N LEU A 163 6.48 18.76 -24.58
CA LEU A 163 6.55 18.76 -23.11
C LEU A 163 6.67 20.16 -22.51
N ASP A 164 7.20 21.13 -23.26
CA ASP A 164 7.32 22.52 -22.84
C ASP A 164 6.02 23.30 -23.01
N THR A 165 4.98 22.70 -23.60
CA THR A 165 3.64 23.25 -23.67
C THR A 165 3.20 23.72 -22.27
N ARG A 166 2.61 24.92 -22.19
CA ARG A 166 2.15 25.50 -20.94
C ARG A 166 0.65 25.69 -20.94
N ILE A 167 0.05 25.52 -19.78
CA ILE A 167 -1.31 25.92 -19.50
C ILE A 167 -1.29 27.10 -18.54
N ARG A 168 -2.19 28.04 -18.74
CA ARG A 168 -2.44 29.16 -17.82
C ARG A 168 -3.81 29.00 -17.21
N ILE A 169 -3.84 28.85 -15.89
CA ILE A 169 -5.09 28.73 -15.12
C ILE A 169 -5.75 30.12 -15.06
N VAL A 170 -7.05 30.16 -15.32
CA VAL A 170 -7.85 31.41 -15.21
C VAL A 170 -7.87 31.90 -13.77
N PRO A 171 -7.71 33.21 -13.50
CA PRO A 171 -7.59 33.73 -12.14
C PRO A 171 -8.73 33.34 -11.20
N GLU A 172 -9.97 33.36 -11.68
CA GLU A 172 -11.16 32.98 -10.91
C GLU A 172 -11.15 31.51 -10.54
N TRP A 173 -10.62 30.62 -11.42
CA TRP A 173 -10.39 29.24 -11.13
C TRP A 173 -9.23 29.05 -10.15
N MET A 174 -8.16 29.84 -10.25
CA MET A 174 -7.07 29.81 -9.26
C MET A 174 -7.60 30.05 -7.85
N GLU A 175 -8.41 31.11 -7.68
CA GLU A 175 -8.99 31.45 -6.38
C GLU A 175 -9.93 30.35 -5.87
N TYR A 176 -10.82 29.87 -6.73
CA TYR A 176 -11.77 28.80 -6.39
C TYR A 176 -11.05 27.51 -5.96
N LEU A 177 -10.07 27.05 -6.73
CA LEU A 177 -9.32 25.82 -6.45
C LEU A 177 -8.54 25.94 -5.14
N LYS A 178 -7.87 27.05 -4.88
CA LYS A 178 -7.18 27.30 -3.61
C LYS A 178 -8.13 27.31 -2.41
N ARG A 179 -9.20 28.07 -2.52
CA ARG A 179 -10.17 28.21 -1.42
C ARG A 179 -10.84 26.89 -1.05
N ASN A 180 -11.09 26.02 -2.02
CA ASN A 180 -11.81 24.78 -1.84
C ASN A 180 -10.91 23.54 -1.89
N GLN A 181 -9.58 23.71 -1.71
CA GLN A 181 -8.61 22.64 -1.94
C GLN A 181 -8.90 21.35 -1.16
N GLU A 182 -9.29 21.45 0.11
CA GLU A 182 -9.56 20.26 0.93
C GLU A 182 -10.77 19.46 0.42
N ILE A 183 -11.83 20.15 0.03
CA ILE A 183 -13.02 19.51 -0.55
C ILE A 183 -12.68 18.86 -1.89
N LEU A 184 -11.90 19.56 -2.73
CA LEU A 184 -11.48 19.06 -4.03
C LEU A 184 -10.53 17.85 -3.90
N ARG A 185 -9.61 17.85 -2.94
CA ARG A 185 -8.75 16.68 -2.63
C ARG A 185 -9.60 15.48 -2.24
N GLY A 186 -10.56 15.64 -1.32
CA GLY A 186 -11.48 14.59 -0.94
C GLY A 186 -12.34 14.08 -2.10
N TRP A 187 -12.78 15.00 -3.00
CA TRP A 187 -13.53 14.63 -4.20
C TRP A 187 -12.69 13.84 -5.20
N ILE A 188 -11.44 14.24 -5.47
CA ILE A 188 -10.51 13.48 -6.31
C ILE A 188 -10.26 12.11 -5.69
N GLN A 189 -9.96 12.06 -4.39
CA GLN A 189 -9.69 10.82 -3.66
C GLN A 189 -10.86 9.85 -3.74
N TYR A 190 -12.09 10.32 -3.53
CA TYR A 190 -13.29 9.51 -3.68
C TYR A 190 -13.39 8.88 -5.09
N HIS A 191 -13.22 9.69 -6.14
CA HIS A 191 -13.26 9.19 -7.51
C HIS A 191 -12.09 8.25 -7.84
N MET A 192 -10.92 8.46 -7.23
CA MET A 192 -9.75 7.58 -7.34
C MET A 192 -10.06 6.21 -6.72
N ILE A 193 -10.59 6.18 -5.48
CA ILE A 193 -10.97 4.94 -4.79
C ILE A 193 -11.98 4.16 -5.63
N VAL A 194 -13.05 4.81 -6.08
CA VAL A 194 -14.09 4.15 -6.89
C VAL A 194 -13.53 3.60 -8.20
N TYR A 195 -12.63 4.35 -8.86
CA TYR A 195 -11.98 3.92 -10.09
C TYR A 195 -11.06 2.72 -9.84
N LEU A 196 -10.13 2.84 -8.89
CA LEU A 196 -9.14 1.80 -8.59
C LEU A 196 -9.80 0.52 -8.04
N GLN A 197 -10.87 0.62 -7.24
CA GLN A 197 -11.59 -0.56 -6.76
C GLN A 197 -12.19 -1.39 -7.91
N ARG A 198 -12.68 -0.72 -8.97
CA ARG A 198 -13.17 -1.41 -10.19
C ARG A 198 -12.05 -2.08 -10.98
N ARG A 199 -10.85 -1.50 -10.99
CA ARG A 199 -9.67 -2.05 -11.67
C ARG A 199 -8.99 -3.17 -10.86
N ASN A 200 -9.15 -3.15 -9.54
CA ASN A 200 -8.52 -4.07 -8.60
C ASN A 200 -9.58 -4.75 -7.70
N PRO A 201 -10.51 -5.55 -8.27
CA PRO A 201 -11.65 -6.09 -7.51
C PRO A 201 -11.24 -7.03 -6.37
N SER A 202 -10.08 -7.69 -6.49
CA SER A 202 -9.57 -8.63 -5.50
C SER A 202 -8.66 -7.97 -4.45
N VAL A 203 -8.40 -6.66 -4.56
CA VAL A 203 -7.52 -5.95 -3.62
C VAL A 203 -8.35 -5.26 -2.55
N PRO A 204 -8.20 -5.63 -1.27
CA PRO A 204 -8.90 -4.98 -0.17
C PRO A 204 -8.31 -3.61 0.16
N GLY A 205 -9.08 -2.75 0.83
CA GLY A 205 -8.59 -1.52 1.43
C GLY A 205 -7.92 -0.52 0.46
N ILE A 206 -8.50 -0.30 -0.73
CA ILE A 206 -7.94 0.66 -1.72
C ILE A 206 -7.75 2.06 -1.12
N SER A 207 -8.62 2.49 -0.19
CA SER A 207 -8.49 3.79 0.48
C SER A 207 -7.15 3.98 1.18
N ASP A 208 -6.64 2.91 1.79
CA ASP A 208 -5.41 2.93 2.59
C ASP A 208 -4.14 2.72 1.75
N LYS A 209 -4.33 2.46 0.45
CA LYS A 209 -3.27 2.20 -0.52
C LYS A 209 -2.93 3.38 -1.42
N LEU A 210 -3.63 4.50 -1.28
CA LEU A 210 -3.38 5.67 -2.12
C LEU A 210 -2.10 6.42 -1.72
N TYR A 211 -1.75 6.39 -0.43
CA TYR A 211 -0.63 7.14 0.15
C TYR A 211 0.11 6.28 1.18
N PRO A 212 1.40 6.57 1.44
CA PRO A 212 2.13 5.94 2.54
C PRO A 212 1.40 6.11 3.88
N PRO A 213 1.32 5.07 4.72
CA PRO A 213 0.71 5.19 6.04
C PRO A 213 1.49 6.16 6.90
N GLN A 214 0.78 6.98 7.69
CA GLN A 214 1.43 7.95 8.58
C GLN A 214 2.06 7.27 9.79
N GLU A 215 1.38 6.27 10.41
CA GLU A 215 1.90 5.50 11.56
C GLU A 215 1.25 4.11 11.60
N ARG A 216 2.03 3.09 12.02
CA ARG A 216 1.53 1.75 12.40
C ARG A 216 1.60 1.59 13.90
N LYS A 217 0.52 1.13 14.54
CA LYS A 217 0.41 0.98 16.00
C LYS A 217 0.57 -0.48 16.42
N LEU A 218 1.75 -1.06 16.24
CA LEU A 218 2.05 -2.46 16.58
C LEU A 218 2.62 -2.66 18.00
N GLU A 219 2.75 -1.62 18.80
CA GLU A 219 3.37 -1.70 20.13
C GLU A 219 2.65 -2.66 21.08
N LYS A 220 1.31 -2.74 21.01
CA LYS A 220 0.55 -3.69 21.85
C LYS A 220 0.79 -5.13 21.45
N VAL A 221 0.85 -5.40 20.13
CA VAL A 221 1.15 -6.73 19.60
C VAL A 221 2.58 -7.13 19.95
N LYS A 222 3.54 -6.21 19.83
CA LYS A 222 4.92 -6.44 20.24
C LYS A 222 5.01 -6.75 21.74
N LYS A 223 4.29 -5.99 22.58
CA LYS A 223 4.23 -6.24 24.03
C LYS A 223 3.62 -7.61 24.34
N TYR A 224 2.57 -8.01 23.64
CA TYR A 224 1.95 -9.31 23.78
C TYR A 224 2.94 -10.45 23.51
N TRP A 225 3.61 -10.44 22.35
CA TRP A 225 4.59 -11.45 21.98
C TRP A 225 5.83 -11.45 22.88
N LYS A 226 6.21 -10.28 23.40
CA LYS A 226 7.26 -10.15 24.41
C LYS A 226 6.92 -10.90 25.69
N LEU A 227 5.71 -10.71 26.21
CA LEU A 227 5.21 -11.43 27.37
C LEU A 227 5.20 -12.95 27.13
N LEU A 228 4.78 -13.41 25.94
CA LEU A 228 4.82 -14.82 25.61
C LEU A 228 6.25 -15.38 25.60
N SER A 229 7.20 -14.65 25.03
CA SER A 229 8.60 -15.07 24.97
C SER A 229 9.32 -15.09 26.34
N GLU A 230 8.81 -14.35 27.31
CA GLU A 230 9.25 -14.40 28.72
C GLU A 230 8.69 -15.66 29.45
N LEU A 231 7.53 -16.17 29.04
CA LEU A 231 6.85 -17.32 29.65
C LEU A 231 7.19 -18.67 29.01
N ALA A 232 7.54 -18.68 27.72
CA ALA A 232 7.91 -19.89 26.99
C ALA A 232 8.92 -19.56 25.88
N PRO A 233 9.77 -20.52 25.47
CA PRO A 233 10.63 -20.35 24.30
C PRO A 233 9.77 -20.16 23.05
N ILE A 234 9.93 -19.00 22.39
CA ILE A 234 9.28 -18.71 21.12
C ILE A 234 10.34 -18.78 20.02
N HIS A 235 10.04 -19.50 18.95
CA HIS A 235 10.87 -19.58 17.74
C HIS A 235 10.15 -18.85 16.60
N GLU A 236 10.90 -18.08 15.83
CA GLU A 236 10.34 -17.46 14.64
C GLU A 236 10.11 -18.52 13.54
N ILE A 237 9.14 -18.27 12.67
CA ILE A 237 8.61 -19.30 11.77
C ILE A 237 9.49 -19.58 10.54
N TYR A 238 10.44 -18.72 10.22
CA TYR A 238 11.22 -18.80 8.99
C TYR A 238 12.51 -19.63 9.16
N GLY A 239 13.39 -19.18 10.01
CA GLY A 239 14.67 -19.87 10.32
C GLY A 239 14.63 -20.71 11.59
N GLU A 240 13.48 -20.74 12.30
CA GLU A 240 13.29 -21.46 13.58
C GLU A 240 14.23 -21.00 14.70
N ASN A 241 14.77 -19.80 14.60
CA ASN A 241 15.63 -19.21 15.61
C ASN A 241 14.83 -18.80 16.85
N ARG A 242 15.39 -19.06 18.03
CA ARG A 242 14.78 -18.62 19.28
C ARG A 242 14.78 -17.10 19.35
N LEU A 243 13.61 -16.51 19.63
CA LEU A 243 13.47 -15.07 19.79
C LEU A 243 13.79 -14.61 21.22
N ALA A 244 14.72 -13.68 21.33
CA ALA A 244 14.94 -12.96 22.58
C ALA A 244 13.89 -11.82 22.69
N PRO A 245 13.31 -11.57 23.89
CA PRO A 245 12.25 -10.57 24.08
C PRO A 245 12.61 -9.17 23.57
N GLU A 246 13.88 -8.77 23.64
CA GLU A 246 14.40 -7.48 23.19
C GLU A 246 14.49 -7.36 21.68
N ASN A 247 14.63 -8.47 20.94
CA ASN A 247 14.87 -8.50 19.51
C ASN A 247 13.59 -8.76 18.68
N ILE A 248 12.41 -8.75 19.32
CA ILE A 248 11.15 -9.02 18.63
C ILE A 248 10.79 -7.85 17.70
N SER A 249 10.61 -8.19 16.43
CA SER A 249 9.90 -7.41 15.41
C SER A 249 8.57 -8.10 15.09
N ILE A 250 7.55 -7.37 14.68
CA ILE A 250 6.27 -7.94 14.24
C ILE A 250 6.22 -7.93 12.73
N ASP A 251 5.93 -9.08 12.15
CA ASP A 251 5.73 -9.27 10.70
C ASP A 251 4.28 -9.66 10.41
N HIS A 252 3.88 -9.47 9.15
CA HIS A 252 2.62 -9.92 8.60
C HIS A 252 2.85 -11.18 7.77
N PHE A 253 2.17 -12.28 8.05
CA PHE A 253 2.29 -13.50 7.25
C PHE A 253 1.90 -13.22 5.78
N VAL A 254 0.72 -12.67 5.53
CA VAL A 254 0.40 -12.04 4.24
C VAL A 254 0.82 -10.57 4.32
N PRO A 255 1.67 -10.09 3.40
CA PRO A 255 2.27 -8.76 3.48
C PRO A 255 1.27 -7.64 3.72
N TRP A 256 1.64 -6.69 4.59
CA TRP A 256 0.81 -5.52 4.87
C TRP A 256 0.48 -4.71 3.61
N SER A 257 1.41 -4.63 2.68
CA SER A 257 1.21 -3.97 1.38
C SER A 257 0.03 -4.56 0.58
N TYR A 258 -0.33 -5.84 0.82
CA TYR A 258 -1.54 -6.41 0.24
C TYR A 258 -2.77 -6.16 1.10
N VAL A 259 -2.74 -6.50 2.40
CA VAL A 259 -3.93 -6.46 3.27
C VAL A 259 -4.29 -5.03 3.71
N ALA A 260 -3.30 -4.13 3.87
CA ALA A 260 -3.44 -2.74 4.33
C ALA A 260 -4.14 -2.60 5.70
N HIS A 261 -4.06 -3.63 6.53
CA HIS A 261 -4.58 -3.63 7.90
C HIS A 261 -3.73 -4.52 8.80
N ASP A 262 -3.80 -4.28 10.10
CA ASP A 262 -3.04 -4.98 11.13
C ASP A 262 -3.96 -5.92 11.91
N GLU A 263 -4.47 -6.99 11.29
CA GLU A 263 -5.29 -8.01 11.94
C GLU A 263 -4.42 -8.99 12.73
N PHE A 264 -4.78 -9.25 13.98
CA PHE A 264 -3.99 -10.03 14.93
C PHE A 264 -3.65 -11.45 14.42
N TRP A 265 -4.58 -12.09 13.72
CA TRP A 265 -4.40 -13.41 13.09
C TRP A 265 -3.40 -13.45 11.93
N ASN A 266 -2.88 -12.32 11.51
CA ASN A 266 -1.87 -12.17 10.45
C ASN A 266 -0.51 -11.66 11.00
N LEU A 267 -0.42 -11.40 12.32
CA LEU A 267 0.72 -10.75 12.97
C LEU A 267 1.51 -11.74 13.84
N HIS A 268 2.76 -11.98 13.49
CA HIS A 268 3.62 -12.90 14.24
C HIS A 268 4.99 -12.29 14.56
N PRO A 269 5.69 -12.80 15.59
CA PRO A 269 7.00 -12.30 15.95
C PRO A 269 8.10 -12.88 15.05
N THR A 270 9.07 -12.07 14.73
CA THR A 270 10.30 -12.42 14.00
C THR A 270 11.43 -11.49 14.40
N THR A 271 12.58 -11.55 13.75
CA THR A 271 13.66 -10.57 13.91
C THR A 271 13.53 -9.43 12.91
N ARG A 272 14.16 -8.27 13.20
CA ARG A 272 14.18 -7.15 12.28
C ARG A 272 14.85 -7.49 10.94
N ALA A 273 15.92 -8.29 10.98
CA ALA A 273 16.66 -8.70 9.78
C ALA A 273 15.78 -9.54 8.85
N ILE A 274 15.12 -10.57 9.38
CA ILE A 274 14.23 -11.45 8.63
C ILE A 274 13.03 -10.67 8.08
N ASN A 275 12.39 -9.83 8.90
CA ASN A 275 11.26 -9.00 8.48
C ASN A 275 11.65 -8.07 7.31
N SER A 276 12.80 -7.42 7.40
CA SER A 276 13.33 -6.57 6.33
C SER A 276 13.65 -7.36 5.06
N SER A 277 14.20 -8.57 5.20
CA SER A 277 14.48 -9.45 4.07
C SER A 277 13.22 -9.94 3.37
N LYS A 278 12.22 -10.39 4.14
CA LYS A 278 10.94 -10.80 3.57
C LYS A 278 10.23 -9.63 2.89
N SER A 279 10.24 -8.44 3.51
CA SER A 279 9.61 -7.23 2.96
C SER A 279 8.17 -7.50 2.48
N ASN A 280 7.84 -7.10 1.25
CA ASN A 280 6.52 -7.25 0.64
C ASN A 280 6.31 -8.60 -0.07
N ARG A 281 7.12 -9.61 0.22
CA ARG A 281 7.00 -10.92 -0.43
C ARG A 281 6.17 -11.89 0.40
N LEU A 282 5.52 -12.84 -0.27
CA LEU A 282 4.75 -13.92 0.36
C LEU A 282 5.69 -15.04 0.83
N PRO A 283 5.60 -15.50 2.08
CA PRO A 283 6.33 -16.69 2.51
C PRO A 283 5.81 -17.91 1.75
N GLU A 284 6.68 -18.88 1.42
CA GLU A 284 6.23 -20.10 0.74
C GLU A 284 5.24 -20.85 1.62
N TRP A 285 4.03 -21.08 1.09
CA TRP A 285 2.87 -21.53 1.88
C TRP A 285 3.11 -22.89 2.56
N GLU A 286 3.52 -23.90 1.78
CA GLU A 286 3.64 -25.26 2.28
C GLU A 286 4.74 -25.40 3.35
N LEU A 287 5.74 -24.53 3.29
CA LEU A 287 6.87 -24.52 4.23
C LEU A 287 6.53 -23.76 5.52
N TYR A 288 5.91 -22.59 5.39
CA TYR A 288 5.81 -21.66 6.54
C TYR A 288 4.42 -21.61 7.18
N PHE A 289 3.35 -21.95 6.47
CA PHE A 289 2.02 -21.94 7.07
C PHE A 289 1.87 -22.92 8.25
N PRO A 290 2.39 -24.16 8.18
CA PRO A 290 2.33 -25.08 9.34
C PRO A 290 3.03 -24.55 10.58
N ARG A 291 4.19 -23.89 10.40
CA ARG A 291 4.96 -23.26 11.50
C ARG A 291 4.22 -22.05 12.06
N PHE A 292 3.67 -21.22 11.17
CA PHE A 292 2.85 -20.07 11.55
C PHE A 292 1.62 -20.51 12.35
N ALA A 293 0.87 -21.51 11.88
CA ALA A 293 -0.29 -22.04 12.57
C ALA A 293 0.07 -22.65 13.94
N GLY A 294 1.21 -23.34 14.03
CA GLY A 294 1.73 -23.88 15.30
C GLY A 294 2.07 -22.77 16.30
N LEU A 295 2.70 -21.70 15.85
CA LEU A 295 3.01 -20.54 16.69
C LEU A 295 1.76 -19.80 17.17
N GLU A 296 0.80 -19.59 16.28
CA GLU A 296 -0.48 -18.96 16.63
C GLU A 296 -1.30 -19.84 17.57
N TYR A 297 -1.26 -21.17 17.42
CA TYR A 297 -1.91 -22.09 18.36
C TYR A 297 -1.24 -22.08 19.73
N LEU A 298 0.09 -22.02 19.81
CA LEU A 298 0.80 -21.81 21.08
C LEU A 298 0.35 -20.52 21.77
N SER A 299 0.27 -19.42 21.00
CA SER A 299 -0.24 -18.13 21.49
C SER A 299 -1.67 -18.27 22.04
N TYR A 300 -2.55 -18.95 21.30
CA TYR A 300 -3.91 -19.26 21.72
C TYR A 300 -3.96 -20.05 23.03
N GLN A 301 -3.17 -21.12 23.16
CA GLN A 301 -3.11 -21.93 24.39
C GLN A 301 -2.64 -21.11 25.60
N MET A 302 -1.59 -20.30 25.42
CA MET A 302 -1.07 -19.44 26.48
C MET A 302 -2.08 -18.38 26.90
N MET A 303 -2.84 -17.82 25.97
CA MET A 303 -3.91 -16.87 26.25
C MET A 303 -5.00 -17.50 27.16
N TRP A 304 -5.37 -18.75 26.96
CA TRP A 304 -6.35 -19.42 27.79
C TRP A 304 -5.78 -19.92 29.13
N LYS A 305 -4.50 -20.30 29.16
CA LYS A 305 -3.82 -20.78 30.36
C LYS A 305 -3.46 -19.68 31.35
N TYR A 306 -3.02 -18.48 30.85
CA TYR A 306 -2.49 -17.42 31.69
C TYR A 306 -3.36 -16.16 31.62
N GLU A 307 -3.85 -15.68 32.77
CA GLU A 307 -4.69 -14.48 32.83
C GLU A 307 -3.95 -13.21 32.35
N ALA A 308 -2.65 -13.08 32.66
CA ALA A 308 -1.83 -11.97 32.20
C ALA A 308 -1.77 -11.89 30.66
N VAL A 309 -1.58 -13.04 29.99
CA VAL A 309 -1.57 -13.14 28.52
C VAL A 309 -2.95 -12.79 27.96
N ARG A 310 -4.01 -13.33 28.56
CA ARG A 310 -5.40 -13.01 28.17
C ARG A 310 -5.71 -11.52 28.25
N ASN A 311 -5.20 -10.85 29.28
CA ASN A 311 -5.41 -9.41 29.45
C ASN A 311 -4.65 -8.58 28.41
N GLU A 312 -3.42 -8.96 28.03
CA GLU A 312 -2.71 -8.30 26.93
C GLU A 312 -3.36 -8.62 25.57
N PHE A 313 -3.82 -9.87 25.33
CA PHE A 313 -4.59 -10.23 24.15
C PHE A 313 -5.83 -9.34 23.98
N LYS A 314 -6.63 -9.13 25.05
CA LYS A 314 -7.81 -8.26 25.01
C LYS A 314 -7.46 -6.82 24.58
N LYS A 315 -6.25 -6.32 24.90
CA LYS A 315 -5.78 -5.00 24.47
C LYS A 315 -5.43 -5.00 22.99
N CYS A 316 -4.80 -6.07 22.49
CA CYS A 316 -4.53 -6.25 21.07
C CYS A 316 -5.82 -6.40 20.27
N ALA A 317 -6.74 -7.26 20.72
CA ALA A 317 -7.99 -7.55 20.03
C ALA A 317 -8.87 -6.31 19.81
N ARG A 318 -8.85 -5.34 20.73
CA ARG A 318 -9.59 -4.07 20.56
C ARG A 318 -9.11 -3.23 19.38
N GLU A 319 -7.87 -3.38 18.94
CA GLU A 319 -7.27 -2.58 17.87
C GLU A 319 -7.02 -3.40 16.60
N HIS A 320 -6.83 -4.72 16.77
CA HIS A 320 -6.30 -5.60 15.73
C HIS A 320 -7.18 -6.83 15.47
N LEU A 321 -8.44 -6.82 15.89
CA LEU A 321 -9.40 -7.87 15.61
C LEU A 321 -10.74 -7.22 15.26
N ASN A 322 -10.82 -6.72 14.02
CA ASN A 322 -11.94 -5.91 13.56
C ASN A 322 -13.15 -6.73 13.11
N ASN A 323 -12.94 -8.00 12.74
CA ASN A 323 -14.05 -8.90 12.39
C ASN A 323 -14.45 -9.75 13.61
N PRO A 324 -15.62 -9.48 14.24
CA PRO A 324 -16.09 -10.24 15.41
C PRO A 324 -16.27 -11.73 15.13
N GLU A 325 -16.69 -12.10 13.92
CA GLU A 325 -16.92 -13.51 13.55
C GLU A 325 -15.60 -14.28 13.50
N ILE A 326 -14.56 -13.70 12.91
CA ILE A 326 -13.21 -14.30 12.95
C ILE A 326 -12.72 -14.42 14.38
N GLY A 327 -12.92 -13.37 15.19
CA GLY A 327 -12.59 -13.37 16.61
C GLY A 327 -13.26 -14.49 17.38
N HIS A 328 -14.55 -14.70 17.19
CA HIS A 328 -15.30 -15.78 17.83
C HIS A 328 -14.87 -17.16 17.34
N ARG A 329 -14.53 -17.32 16.07
CA ARG A 329 -14.11 -18.61 15.51
C ARG A 329 -12.72 -19.00 15.98
N LEU A 330 -11.73 -18.09 15.87
CA LEU A 330 -10.32 -18.40 16.15
C LEU A 330 -9.96 -18.39 17.64
N TYR A 331 -10.64 -17.56 18.45
CA TYR A 331 -10.23 -17.33 19.84
C TYR A 331 -11.27 -17.75 20.87
N ARG A 332 -12.22 -18.63 20.50
CA ARG A 332 -13.14 -19.27 21.46
C ARG A 332 -12.39 -20.31 22.30
N GLU A 333 -12.85 -20.57 23.51
CA GLU A 333 -12.27 -21.57 24.39
C GLU A 333 -12.47 -22.99 23.84
N GLY A 334 -11.48 -23.87 24.08
CA GLY A 334 -11.60 -25.31 23.86
C GLY A 334 -11.25 -25.79 22.44
N LEU A 335 -10.63 -24.96 21.57
CA LEU A 335 -10.19 -25.41 20.27
C LEU A 335 -8.99 -26.39 20.36
N GLY A 336 -9.07 -27.51 19.66
CA GLY A 336 -7.93 -28.40 19.41
C GLY A 336 -6.99 -27.84 18.33
N ALA A 337 -5.76 -28.36 18.27
CA ALA A 337 -4.74 -27.89 17.34
C ALA A 337 -5.16 -27.99 15.87
N GLU A 338 -5.75 -29.11 15.47
CA GLU A 338 -6.23 -29.34 14.10
C GLU A 338 -7.37 -28.38 13.74
N GLU A 339 -8.34 -28.23 14.65
CA GLU A 339 -9.49 -27.33 14.44
C GLU A 339 -9.04 -25.87 14.32
N PHE A 340 -8.15 -25.42 15.21
CA PHE A 340 -7.58 -24.07 15.15
C PHE A 340 -6.82 -23.83 13.84
N THR A 341 -5.96 -24.76 13.47
CA THR A 341 -5.17 -24.70 12.22
C THR A 341 -6.06 -24.63 11.00
N GLN A 342 -7.13 -25.43 10.95
CA GLN A 342 -8.08 -25.40 9.85
C GLN A 342 -8.82 -24.06 9.77
N MET A 343 -9.28 -23.53 10.90
CA MET A 343 -9.94 -22.23 10.95
C MET A 343 -9.00 -21.09 10.53
N LEU A 344 -7.75 -21.10 11.00
CA LEU A 344 -6.75 -20.14 10.60
C LEU A 344 -6.46 -20.22 9.09
N ARG A 345 -6.38 -21.44 8.54
CA ARG A 345 -6.22 -21.65 7.11
C ARG A 345 -7.38 -21.05 6.30
N GLU A 346 -8.61 -21.28 6.74
CA GLU A 346 -9.80 -20.73 6.07
C GLU A 346 -9.83 -19.19 6.02
N VAL A 347 -9.20 -18.54 7.00
CA VAL A 347 -9.07 -17.08 7.02
C VAL A 347 -7.90 -16.61 6.14
N VAL A 348 -6.72 -17.21 6.28
CA VAL A 348 -5.47 -16.71 5.69
C VAL A 348 -5.30 -17.15 4.23
N TYR A 349 -5.64 -18.39 3.88
CA TYR A 349 -5.36 -18.97 2.56
C TYR A 349 -6.02 -18.24 1.39
N PRO A 350 -7.31 -17.84 1.46
CA PRO A 350 -7.94 -17.06 0.39
C PRO A 350 -7.24 -15.73 0.14
N ILE A 351 -6.81 -15.06 1.22
CA ILE A 351 -6.10 -13.78 1.18
C ILE A 351 -4.71 -13.98 0.56
N TYR A 352 -4.00 -15.01 0.97
CA TYR A 352 -2.70 -15.40 0.41
C TYR A 352 -2.79 -15.68 -1.10
N CYS A 353 -3.74 -16.51 -1.53
CA CYS A 353 -3.94 -16.82 -2.95
C CYS A 353 -4.27 -15.58 -3.77
N SER A 354 -5.08 -14.68 -3.23
CA SER A 354 -5.43 -13.43 -3.88
C SER A 354 -4.21 -12.51 -4.01
N ALA A 355 -3.38 -12.40 -2.97
CA ALA A 355 -2.12 -11.66 -3.03
C ALA A 355 -1.17 -12.22 -4.10
N LYS A 356 -1.04 -13.55 -4.18
CA LYS A 356 -0.23 -14.22 -5.21
C LYS A 356 -0.74 -13.92 -6.62
N THR A 357 -2.05 -13.92 -6.82
CA THR A 357 -2.69 -13.55 -8.10
C THR A 357 -2.47 -12.08 -8.46
N CYS A 358 -2.34 -11.20 -7.47
CA CYS A 358 -2.01 -9.78 -7.66
C CYS A 358 -0.53 -9.51 -7.94
N GLY A 359 0.32 -10.55 -8.05
CA GLY A 359 1.73 -10.41 -8.46
C GLY A 359 2.73 -10.33 -7.30
N PHE A 360 2.31 -10.57 -6.06
CA PHE A 360 3.24 -10.67 -4.94
C PHE A 360 4.09 -11.94 -5.09
N SER A 361 5.43 -11.78 -5.12
CA SER A 361 6.37 -12.88 -5.32
C SER A 361 6.54 -13.74 -4.07
N SER A 362 6.83 -15.02 -4.25
CA SER A 362 7.20 -15.93 -3.17
C SER A 362 8.57 -15.59 -2.58
N TRP A 363 8.74 -15.91 -1.30
CA TRP A 363 9.97 -15.74 -0.55
C TRP A 363 10.25 -16.95 0.34
N GLU A 364 11.52 -17.32 0.37
CA GLU A 364 12.07 -18.33 1.28
C GLU A 364 13.25 -17.75 2.06
N TYR A 365 13.40 -18.17 3.29
CA TYR A 365 14.51 -17.80 4.14
C TYR A 365 15.78 -18.54 3.73
N VAL A 366 16.86 -17.79 3.53
CA VAL A 366 18.19 -18.37 3.25
C VAL A 366 19.10 -18.11 4.46
N PRO A 367 19.51 -19.16 5.19
CA PRO A 367 20.42 -19.03 6.33
C PRO A 367 21.74 -18.35 5.94
N GLY A 368 22.19 -17.37 6.73
CA GLY A 368 23.47 -16.68 6.54
C GLY A 368 23.44 -15.47 5.61
N GLU A 369 22.38 -15.23 4.87
CA GLU A 369 22.25 -14.02 4.04
C GLU A 369 21.88 -12.76 4.86
N TYR A 370 21.34 -12.92 6.07
CA TYR A 370 20.64 -11.85 6.80
C TYR A 370 21.05 -11.70 8.26
N GLU A 371 22.18 -12.32 8.67
CA GLU A 371 22.70 -12.11 10.03
C GLU A 371 23.63 -10.89 10.06
N PRO A 372 23.36 -9.89 10.92
CA PRO A 372 24.37 -8.92 11.26
C PRO A 372 25.47 -9.68 12.00
N GLY A 373 26.69 -9.63 11.49
CA GLY A 373 27.83 -10.38 12.00
C GLY A 373 28.02 -10.21 13.50
N GLU A 374 27.72 -11.23 14.27
CA GLU A 374 28.33 -11.54 15.55
C GLU A 374 28.99 -12.93 15.38
N HIS A 375 30.28 -12.89 15.18
CA HIS A 375 31.13 -14.08 15.29
C HIS A 375 31.16 -14.52 16.76
N GLU A 376 30.41 -15.56 17.09
CA GLU A 376 30.81 -16.46 18.16
C GLU A 376 31.29 -17.79 17.55
N PRO A 377 32.46 -18.30 18.01
CA PRO A 377 33.03 -19.49 17.40
C PRO A 377 32.44 -20.78 17.98
N GLY A 378 31.87 -21.58 17.11
CA GLY A 378 31.88 -23.01 17.28
C GLY A 378 30.69 -23.67 17.90
N LEU A 379 29.78 -24.18 17.06
CA LEU A 379 29.22 -25.50 17.25
C LEU A 379 28.96 -26.12 15.86
N ARG A 380 29.65 -27.24 15.64
CA ARG A 380 29.65 -28.02 14.39
C ARG A 380 28.29 -28.66 14.14
N GLN A 381 27.95 -28.72 12.87
CA GLN A 381 26.89 -29.49 12.26
C GLN A 381 26.65 -30.83 12.96
N VAL A 382 25.40 -31.10 13.30
CA VAL A 382 24.85 -32.44 13.36
C VAL A 382 23.75 -32.49 12.30
N SER A 383 24.10 -33.18 11.22
CA SER A 383 23.17 -33.60 10.18
C SER A 383 22.25 -34.70 10.73
N GLY A 384 20.97 -34.61 10.43
CA GLY A 384 20.09 -35.74 10.50
C GLY A 384 18.74 -35.49 11.15
N ASP A 385 17.73 -35.50 10.33
CA ASP A 385 16.34 -35.89 10.62
C ASP A 385 15.75 -35.51 11.99
N LEU A 386 15.08 -34.39 12.06
CA LEU A 386 14.01 -34.18 13.02
C LEU A 386 12.86 -33.40 12.36
N LEU A 387 12.03 -34.15 11.65
CA LEU A 387 10.63 -33.83 11.48
C LEU A 387 10.05 -33.71 12.89
N CYS A 388 9.70 -32.50 13.32
CA CYS A 388 8.92 -32.31 14.54
C CYS A 388 7.54 -32.93 14.31
N PRO A 389 7.19 -34.03 15.01
CA PRO A 389 5.81 -34.47 14.99
C PRO A 389 4.97 -33.44 15.70
N VAL A 390 3.75 -33.22 15.23
CA VAL A 390 2.72 -32.36 15.78
C VAL A 390 2.34 -32.71 17.24
N ASN A 391 2.97 -33.70 17.81
CA ASN A 391 2.79 -34.19 19.17
C ASN A 391 4.11 -34.09 19.94
N GLY A 392 4.22 -33.06 20.80
CA GLY A 392 5.20 -33.10 21.89
C GLY A 392 6.08 -31.87 22.12
N CYS A 393 5.54 -30.67 22.19
CA CYS A 393 6.13 -29.70 23.11
C CYS A 393 5.69 -30.08 24.53
N ALA A 394 6.45 -30.93 25.20
CA ALA A 394 6.27 -31.17 26.62
C ALA A 394 6.60 -29.89 27.39
N PHE A 395 5.60 -29.34 28.01
CA PHE A 395 5.78 -28.27 29.02
C PHE A 395 6.47 -28.88 30.24
N PRO A 396 7.39 -28.17 30.92
CA PRO A 396 7.85 -28.59 32.23
C PRO A 396 6.66 -28.66 33.18
N GLU A 397 6.50 -29.78 33.88
CA GLU A 397 5.40 -30.00 34.84
C GLU A 397 5.49 -29.13 36.10
N ASP A 398 6.55 -28.37 36.29
CA ASP A 398 6.82 -27.61 37.50
C ASP A 398 6.27 -26.19 37.41
N GLY A 399 4.97 -26.06 37.69
CA GLY A 399 4.23 -24.78 37.72
C GLY A 399 4.69 -23.76 38.77
N GLU A 400 5.54 -24.13 39.74
CA GLU A 400 5.93 -23.23 40.84
C GLU A 400 7.02 -22.22 40.50
N THR A 401 7.89 -22.51 39.52
CA THR A 401 9.00 -21.61 39.18
C THR A 401 8.57 -20.44 38.31
N LEU A 402 7.47 -20.57 37.58
CA LEU A 402 6.95 -19.54 36.66
C LEU A 402 6.08 -18.48 37.36
N PHE A 403 5.49 -18.80 38.50
CA PHE A 403 4.64 -17.87 39.28
C PHE A 403 5.40 -16.68 39.90
N LYS A 404 6.70 -16.86 40.21
CA LYS A 404 7.51 -15.80 40.83
C LYS A 404 7.88 -14.64 39.92
N VAL A 405 7.80 -14.84 38.61
CA VAL A 405 8.14 -13.79 37.60
C VAL A 405 6.92 -12.92 37.29
N ALA A 406 5.72 -13.48 37.31
CA ALA A 406 4.48 -12.76 36.99
C ALA A 406 3.98 -11.82 38.11
N GLU A 407 4.37 -12.08 39.40
CA GLU A 407 3.99 -11.24 40.55
C GLU A 407 4.93 -10.06 40.79
N ARG A 408 6.08 -9.96 40.10
CA ARG A 408 7.05 -8.87 40.28
C ARG A 408 7.01 -7.79 39.21
N LYS A 409 6.03 -7.78 38.34
CA LYS A 409 5.73 -6.71 37.39
C LYS A 409 4.22 -6.44 37.37
#